data_16a49c469f428a0da7152bc0ab92dd1e
#
_entry.id   16a49c469f428a0da7152bc0ab92dd1e
#
_cell.length_a   1.000
_cell.length_b   1.000
_cell.length_c   1.000
_cell.angle_alpha   90.00
_cell.angle_beta   90.00
_cell.angle_gamma   90.00
#
_symmetry.space_group_name_H-M   'P 1'
#
loop_
_entity.id
_entity.type
_entity.pdbx_description
1 polymer ?
#
loop_
_entity_poly.entity_id
_entity_poly.type
_entity_poly.pdbx_seq_one_letter_code
_entity_poly.pdbx_strand_id
1 'polypeptide(L)'
;MYSPCGGGAVVGLEDELMGHMPKFYGGGTIRIVGDDWVEYADPPKSYEAGSPNYPGVVGLGKAIDILEEIGCDNIEAHEKALNQKLVDGLLKMDHSIVYGDTKDLSDRVGVITFNFSDINSQLVAEQLANEYGIATRRGAFCANPYVWRLYGLSDEEVRGYAECSDMNTPGMIRVSFGIYNTEEEVDYLLKVLPDAIEKAKNTESAKMGLAHPEV
;
A
#
# COMPACT_ATOMS: atom_id res chain seq x y z
N MET A 1 -7.65 4.75 7.60
CA MET A 1 -8.77 5.73 7.49
C MET A 1 -8.42 7.05 8.20
N TYR A 2 -7.24 7.59 8.00
CA TYR A 2 -6.80 8.91 8.52
C TYR A 2 -6.96 9.14 10.03
N SER A 3 -7.26 8.10 10.81
CA SER A 3 -7.42 8.20 12.27
C SER A 3 -6.06 8.27 12.96
N PRO A 4 -5.86 9.18 13.90
CA PRO A 4 -4.68 9.19 14.78
C PRO A 4 -4.79 8.05 15.82
N CYS A 5 -3.68 7.78 16.50
CA CYS A 5 -3.61 6.86 17.66
C CYS A 5 -3.93 5.38 17.37
N GLY A 6 -3.91 4.94 16.13
CA GLY A 6 -3.95 3.52 15.75
C GLY A 6 -5.23 2.79 16.12
N GLY A 7 -6.39 3.40 15.94
CA GLY A 7 -7.69 2.72 16.06
C GLY A 7 -7.95 1.77 14.88
N GLY A 8 -8.65 0.67 15.14
CA GLY A 8 -9.12 -0.27 14.13
C GLY A 8 -10.48 -0.87 14.50
N ALA A 9 -11.18 -1.42 13.51
CA ALA A 9 -12.46 -2.10 13.69
C ALA A 9 -12.54 -3.35 12.82
N VAL A 10 -13.24 -4.35 13.31
CA VAL A 10 -13.64 -5.53 12.54
C VAL A 10 -15.15 -5.46 12.36
N VAL A 11 -15.59 -5.59 11.11
CA VAL A 11 -17.02 -5.62 10.75
C VAL A 11 -17.30 -6.94 10.07
N GLY A 12 -18.35 -7.64 10.47
CA GLY A 12 -18.72 -8.94 9.93
C GLY A 12 -20.18 -9.28 10.23
N LEU A 13 -20.63 -10.42 9.70
CA LEU A 13 -21.95 -10.96 10.01
C LEU A 13 -22.01 -11.38 11.48
N GLU A 14 -23.13 -11.08 12.15
CA GLU A 14 -23.31 -11.37 13.58
C GLU A 14 -23.13 -12.85 13.88
N ASP A 15 -23.75 -13.74 13.10
CA ASP A 15 -23.66 -15.19 13.27
C ASP A 15 -22.22 -15.69 13.19
N GLU A 16 -21.39 -15.11 12.31
CA GLU A 16 -19.96 -15.45 12.18
C GLU A 16 -19.16 -14.97 13.40
N LEU A 17 -19.47 -13.78 13.89
CA LEU A 17 -18.81 -13.23 15.09
C LEU A 17 -19.23 -13.96 16.37
N MET A 18 -20.49 -14.40 16.47
CA MET A 18 -21.01 -15.15 17.62
C MET A 18 -20.53 -16.60 17.68
N GLY A 19 -20.16 -17.19 16.54
CA GLY A 19 -19.84 -18.62 16.42
C GLY A 19 -18.41 -19.01 16.80
N HIS A 20 -17.52 -18.05 17.13
CA HIS A 20 -16.11 -18.33 17.33
C HIS A 20 -15.59 -17.91 18.70
N MET A 21 -14.66 -18.72 19.22
CA MET A 21 -13.93 -18.40 20.44
C MET A 21 -12.83 -17.35 20.12
N PRO A 22 -12.64 -16.35 20.97
CA PRO A 22 -11.56 -15.40 20.82
C PRO A 22 -10.19 -16.09 20.92
N LYS A 23 -9.20 -15.62 20.16
CA LYS A 23 -7.81 -16.12 20.26
C LYS A 23 -7.01 -15.46 21.37
N PHE A 24 -7.39 -14.25 21.76
CA PHE A 24 -6.70 -13.47 22.77
C PHE A 24 -7.63 -13.29 23.96
N TYR A 25 -7.12 -13.61 25.15
CA TYR A 25 -7.85 -13.54 26.39
C TYR A 25 -7.24 -12.47 27.30
N GLY A 26 -8.08 -11.81 28.10
CA GLY A 26 -7.62 -10.78 29.02
C GLY A 26 -8.77 -10.16 29.78
N GLY A 27 -8.49 -9.12 30.56
CA GLY A 27 -9.52 -8.37 31.26
C GLY A 27 -10.64 -7.91 30.32
N GLY A 28 -11.88 -8.06 30.74
CA GLY A 28 -13.08 -7.70 29.96
C GLY A 28 -13.65 -8.81 29.08
N THR A 29 -12.85 -9.81 28.68
CA THR A 29 -13.30 -10.90 27.82
C THR A 29 -14.00 -12.05 28.55
N ILE A 30 -13.95 -12.04 29.85
CA ILE A 30 -14.40 -13.12 30.75
C ILE A 30 -15.62 -12.64 31.51
N ARG A 31 -16.65 -13.49 31.61
CA ARG A 31 -17.82 -13.28 32.46
C ARG A 31 -17.61 -13.85 33.84
N ILE A 32 -17.20 -15.11 33.93
CA ILE A 32 -16.95 -15.84 35.17
C ILE A 32 -15.76 -16.78 34.98
N VAL A 33 -14.93 -16.91 36.00
CA VAL A 33 -13.83 -17.88 36.09
C VAL A 33 -14.03 -18.78 37.32
N GLY A 34 -13.99 -20.09 37.09
CA GLY A 34 -13.86 -21.10 38.14
C GLY A 34 -12.41 -21.61 38.23
N ASP A 35 -12.16 -22.61 39.09
CA ASP A 35 -10.82 -23.15 39.30
C ASP A 35 -10.29 -23.87 38.03
N ASP A 36 -11.18 -24.51 37.25
CA ASP A 36 -10.87 -25.34 36.10
C ASP A 36 -11.72 -25.04 34.84
N TRP A 37 -12.54 -24.00 34.89
CA TRP A 37 -13.40 -23.57 33.77
C TRP A 37 -13.50 -22.06 33.65
N VAL A 38 -13.84 -21.58 32.46
CA VAL A 38 -14.02 -20.15 32.13
C VAL A 38 -15.28 -20.01 31.29
N GLU A 39 -16.11 -19.04 31.65
CA GLU A 39 -17.20 -18.56 30.80
C GLU A 39 -16.86 -17.19 30.28
N TYR A 40 -16.85 -17.07 28.96
CA TYR A 40 -16.50 -15.83 28.27
C TYR A 40 -17.70 -14.89 28.16
N ALA A 41 -17.42 -13.62 28.02
CA ALA A 41 -18.43 -12.62 27.73
C ALA A 41 -18.93 -12.81 26.27
N ASP A 42 -20.13 -12.31 26.01
CA ASP A 42 -20.66 -12.27 24.65
C ASP A 42 -19.91 -11.27 23.77
N PRO A 43 -19.82 -11.50 22.45
CA PRO A 43 -19.35 -10.49 21.51
C PRO A 43 -20.16 -9.17 21.64
N PRO A 44 -19.51 -8.01 21.42
CA PRO A 44 -18.11 -7.83 21.00
C PRO A 44 -17.08 -7.95 22.16
N LYS A 45 -17.49 -7.98 23.42
CA LYS A 45 -16.59 -7.94 24.59
C LYS A 45 -15.59 -9.10 24.62
N SER A 46 -15.99 -10.28 24.18
CA SER A 46 -15.10 -11.44 24.10
C SER A 46 -13.89 -11.24 23.18
N TYR A 47 -13.99 -10.33 22.22
CA TYR A 47 -12.91 -10.01 21.28
C TYR A 47 -12.07 -8.79 21.68
N GLU A 48 -12.43 -8.09 22.74
CA GLU A 48 -11.79 -6.85 23.19
C GLU A 48 -11.01 -7.09 24.49
N ALA A 49 -9.83 -7.72 24.36
CA ALA A 49 -9.00 -8.05 25.52
C ALA A 49 -8.27 -6.83 26.07
N GLY A 50 -8.43 -6.57 27.36
CA GLY A 50 -7.78 -5.48 28.07
C GLY A 50 -8.52 -4.15 27.96
N SER A 51 -7.83 -3.05 28.31
CA SER A 51 -8.39 -1.70 28.21
C SER A 51 -8.42 -1.24 26.75
N PRO A 52 -9.60 -0.86 26.22
CA PRO A 52 -9.70 -0.37 24.86
C PRO A 52 -8.86 0.90 24.61
N ASN A 53 -8.41 1.08 23.37
CA ASN A 53 -7.77 2.31 22.93
C ASN A 53 -8.82 3.40 22.67
N TYR A 54 -9.39 3.97 23.72
CA TYR A 54 -10.45 4.98 23.63
C TYR A 54 -10.08 6.17 22.73
N PRO A 55 -8.88 6.78 22.82
CA PRO A 55 -8.51 7.88 21.93
C PRO A 55 -8.50 7.46 20.46
N GLY A 56 -8.01 6.24 20.15
CA GLY A 56 -8.01 5.71 18.80
C GLY A 56 -9.41 5.43 18.26
N VAL A 57 -10.31 4.91 19.09
CA VAL A 57 -11.71 4.65 18.71
C VAL A 57 -12.46 5.96 18.42
N VAL A 58 -12.33 6.96 19.32
CA VAL A 58 -12.93 8.28 19.11
C VAL A 58 -12.37 8.96 17.87
N GLY A 59 -11.04 8.88 17.67
CA GLY A 59 -10.38 9.40 16.47
C GLY A 59 -10.86 8.72 15.18
N LEU A 60 -11.08 7.39 15.23
CA LEU A 60 -11.60 6.63 14.09
C LEU A 60 -13.04 7.06 13.75
N GLY A 61 -13.90 7.19 14.76
CA GLY A 61 -15.27 7.70 14.56
C GLY A 61 -15.27 9.08 13.91
N LYS A 62 -14.44 10.02 14.42
CA LYS A 62 -14.37 11.36 13.85
C LYS A 62 -13.80 11.36 12.42
N ALA A 63 -12.85 10.47 12.10
CA ALA A 63 -12.35 10.33 10.75
C ALA A 63 -13.43 9.82 9.78
N ILE A 64 -14.30 8.92 10.23
CA ILE A 64 -15.47 8.45 9.45
C ILE A 64 -16.42 9.62 9.17
N ASP A 65 -16.81 10.38 10.22
CA ASP A 65 -17.67 11.55 10.05
C ASP A 65 -17.14 12.53 8.97
N ILE A 66 -15.82 12.81 9.00
CA ILE A 66 -15.18 13.72 8.03
C ILE A 66 -15.23 13.13 6.61
N LEU A 67 -14.97 11.83 6.45
CA LEU A 67 -15.03 11.19 5.14
C LEU A 67 -16.47 11.18 4.58
N GLU A 68 -17.49 10.99 5.45
CA GLU A 68 -18.89 11.09 5.07
C GLU A 68 -19.28 12.52 4.69
N GLU A 69 -18.78 13.52 5.42
CA GLU A 69 -19.00 14.95 5.12
C GLU A 69 -18.39 15.36 3.77
N ILE A 70 -17.20 14.87 3.45
CA ILE A 70 -16.56 15.06 2.13
C ILE A 70 -17.37 14.36 1.03
N GLY A 71 -17.83 13.16 1.30
CA GLY A 71 -18.58 12.30 0.40
C GLY A 71 -17.68 11.39 -0.45
N CYS A 72 -18.02 10.10 -0.51
CA CYS A 72 -17.24 9.11 -1.25
C CYS A 72 -17.13 9.45 -2.74
N ASP A 73 -18.20 9.97 -3.35
CA ASP A 73 -18.21 10.34 -4.77
C ASP A 73 -17.22 11.48 -5.08
N ASN A 74 -17.07 12.44 -4.15
CA ASN A 74 -16.11 13.54 -4.29
C ASN A 74 -14.68 13.03 -4.15
N ILE A 75 -14.43 12.11 -3.21
CA ILE A 75 -13.13 11.47 -3.02
C ILE A 75 -12.75 10.68 -4.28
N GLU A 76 -13.68 9.88 -4.79
CA GLU A 76 -13.47 9.09 -6.01
C GLU A 76 -13.17 9.98 -7.22
N ALA A 77 -13.93 11.05 -7.42
CA ALA A 77 -13.68 12.00 -8.51
C ALA A 77 -12.30 12.66 -8.40
N HIS A 78 -11.90 13.04 -7.19
CA HIS A 78 -10.58 13.60 -6.91
C HIS A 78 -9.45 12.61 -7.22
N GLU A 79 -9.54 11.38 -6.70
CA GLU A 79 -8.54 10.32 -6.94
C GLU A 79 -8.44 9.98 -8.44
N LYS A 80 -9.57 9.92 -9.15
CA LYS A 80 -9.59 9.69 -10.61
C LYS A 80 -8.85 10.78 -11.39
N ALA A 81 -9.03 12.05 -11.01
CA ALA A 81 -8.31 13.15 -11.65
C ALA A 81 -6.79 13.03 -11.46
N LEU A 82 -6.33 12.73 -10.24
CA LEU A 82 -4.92 12.51 -9.95
C LEU A 82 -4.35 11.28 -10.67
N ASN A 83 -5.11 10.17 -10.70
CA ASN A 83 -4.75 8.96 -11.43
C ASN A 83 -4.56 9.24 -12.92
N GLN A 84 -5.53 9.91 -13.54
CA GLN A 84 -5.49 10.24 -14.97
C GLN A 84 -4.24 11.07 -15.30
N LYS A 85 -4.00 12.11 -14.52
CA LYS A 85 -2.85 12.99 -14.69
C LYS A 85 -1.53 12.24 -14.57
N LEU A 86 -1.39 11.37 -13.57
CA LEU A 86 -0.17 10.58 -13.37
C LEU A 86 0.02 9.56 -14.50
N VAL A 87 -1.02 8.81 -14.87
CA VAL A 87 -0.95 7.83 -15.96
C VAL A 87 -0.59 8.49 -17.27
N ASP A 88 -1.25 9.60 -17.63
CA ASP A 88 -0.96 10.35 -18.86
C ASP A 88 0.49 10.88 -18.91
N GLY A 89 1.02 11.26 -17.77
CA GLY A 89 2.42 11.67 -17.65
C GLY A 89 3.39 10.51 -17.81
N LEU A 90 3.14 9.40 -17.12
CA LEU A 90 3.98 8.20 -17.18
C LEU A 90 4.00 7.60 -18.60
N LEU A 91 2.86 7.51 -19.28
CA LEU A 91 2.77 6.97 -20.64
C LEU A 91 3.54 7.79 -21.70
N LYS A 92 3.95 9.02 -21.38
CA LYS A 92 4.80 9.87 -22.25
C LYS A 92 6.29 9.67 -21.98
N MET A 93 6.65 8.93 -20.93
CA MET A 93 8.04 8.68 -20.59
C MET A 93 8.54 7.42 -21.28
N ASP A 94 9.74 7.48 -21.84
CA ASP A 94 10.38 6.31 -22.42
C ASP A 94 10.62 5.25 -21.35
N HIS A 95 10.51 3.99 -21.75
CA HIS A 95 10.72 2.83 -20.88
C HIS A 95 9.74 2.67 -19.70
N SER A 96 8.71 3.51 -19.62
CA SER A 96 7.68 3.43 -18.59
C SER A 96 6.72 2.28 -18.84
N ILE A 97 6.44 1.51 -17.80
CA ILE A 97 5.45 0.42 -17.79
C ILE A 97 4.46 0.72 -16.68
N VAL A 98 3.21 1.01 -17.03
CA VAL A 98 2.13 1.23 -16.06
C VAL A 98 1.27 -0.03 -15.98
N TYR A 99 1.10 -0.57 -14.77
CA TYR A 99 0.34 -1.81 -14.56
C TYR A 99 -1.16 -1.54 -14.36
N GLY A 100 -1.98 -2.47 -14.88
CA GLY A 100 -3.43 -2.38 -14.90
C GLY A 100 -3.95 -1.66 -16.14
N ASP A 101 -5.28 -1.46 -16.22
CA ASP A 101 -5.87 -0.75 -17.35
C ASP A 101 -5.48 0.72 -17.32
N THR A 102 -4.88 1.19 -18.40
CA THR A 102 -4.45 2.59 -18.58
C THR A 102 -5.41 3.39 -19.45
N LYS A 103 -6.41 2.74 -20.07
CA LYS A 103 -7.41 3.37 -20.93
C LYS A 103 -8.70 3.64 -20.18
N ASP A 104 -9.10 2.70 -19.31
CA ASP A 104 -10.25 2.86 -18.47
C ASP A 104 -9.80 2.85 -16.99
N LEU A 105 -9.89 4.01 -16.35
CA LEU A 105 -9.54 4.19 -14.94
C LEU A 105 -10.79 4.24 -14.04
N SER A 106 -11.97 3.88 -14.56
CA SER A 106 -13.24 4.02 -13.82
C SER A 106 -13.29 3.21 -12.53
N ASP A 107 -12.73 1.99 -12.56
CA ASP A 107 -12.69 1.08 -11.40
C ASP A 107 -11.39 1.17 -10.59
N ARG A 108 -10.54 2.16 -10.89
CA ARG A 108 -9.26 2.31 -10.22
C ARG A 108 -9.37 3.25 -9.02
N VAL A 109 -8.96 2.77 -7.86
CA VAL A 109 -8.75 3.62 -6.66
C VAL A 109 -7.50 4.47 -6.83
N GLY A 110 -7.25 5.42 -5.93
CA GLY A 110 -6.09 6.34 -5.93
C GLY A 110 -4.72 5.66 -5.79
N VAL A 111 -4.46 4.63 -6.61
CA VAL A 111 -3.23 3.82 -6.56
C VAL A 111 -2.73 3.53 -7.97
N ILE A 112 -1.50 3.93 -8.26
CA ILE A 112 -0.82 3.67 -9.53
C ILE A 112 0.48 2.91 -9.26
N THR A 113 0.64 1.78 -9.95
CA THR A 113 1.86 0.97 -9.92
C THR A 113 2.53 1.02 -11.29
N PHE A 114 3.83 1.26 -11.31
CA PHE A 114 4.59 1.39 -12.54
C PHE A 114 6.06 0.96 -12.37
N ASN A 115 6.72 0.78 -13.49
CA ASN A 115 8.14 0.47 -13.61
C ASN A 115 8.79 1.22 -14.76
N PHE A 116 10.10 1.05 -14.86
CA PHE A 116 10.92 1.39 -16.03
C PHE A 116 11.68 0.14 -16.47
N SER A 117 11.65 -0.18 -17.77
CA SER A 117 12.25 -1.42 -18.30
C SER A 117 13.78 -1.40 -18.31
N ASP A 118 14.40 -0.24 -18.22
CA ASP A 118 15.85 -0.05 -18.33
C ASP A 118 16.58 0.21 -17.00
N ILE A 119 15.84 0.14 -15.88
CA ILE A 119 16.41 0.31 -14.54
C ILE A 119 15.57 -0.40 -13.48
N ASN A 120 16.23 -0.84 -12.41
CA ASN A 120 15.51 -1.31 -11.21
C ASN A 120 14.75 -0.13 -10.57
N SER A 121 13.42 -0.19 -10.66
CA SER A 121 12.54 0.86 -10.17
C SER A 121 12.64 1.12 -8.67
N GLN A 122 13.15 0.16 -7.89
CA GLN A 122 13.41 0.38 -6.46
C GLN A 122 14.50 1.43 -6.23
N LEU A 123 15.51 1.51 -7.11
CA LEU A 123 16.55 2.54 -7.05
C LEU A 123 15.98 3.93 -7.36
N VAL A 124 15.05 4.00 -8.32
CA VAL A 124 14.34 5.25 -8.63
C VAL A 124 13.51 5.71 -7.43
N ALA A 125 12.78 4.80 -6.78
CA ALA A 125 12.00 5.12 -5.59
C ALA A 125 12.88 5.64 -4.43
N GLU A 126 14.09 5.12 -4.29
CA GLU A 126 15.06 5.59 -3.30
C GLU A 126 15.54 7.02 -3.62
N GLN A 127 15.84 7.31 -4.88
CA GLN A 127 16.18 8.68 -5.30
C GLN A 127 15.03 9.66 -5.05
N LEU A 128 13.80 9.27 -5.39
CA LEU A 128 12.61 10.09 -5.13
C LEU A 128 12.49 10.45 -3.64
N ALA A 129 12.71 9.49 -2.75
CA ALA A 129 12.63 9.74 -1.32
C ALA A 129 13.79 10.63 -0.81
N ASN A 130 15.03 10.31 -1.17
CA ASN A 130 16.22 10.94 -0.59
C ASN A 130 16.49 12.33 -1.16
N GLU A 131 16.26 12.52 -2.47
CA GLU A 131 16.62 13.77 -3.16
C GLU A 131 15.45 14.74 -3.34
N TYR A 132 14.21 14.19 -3.45
CA TYR A 132 13.04 15.01 -3.80
C TYR A 132 11.96 15.01 -2.71
N GLY A 133 12.15 14.27 -1.61
CA GLY A 133 11.19 14.20 -0.51
C GLY A 133 9.87 13.50 -0.88
N ILE A 134 9.86 12.68 -1.94
CA ILE A 134 8.68 11.99 -2.40
C ILE A 134 8.70 10.55 -1.91
N ALA A 135 7.86 10.24 -0.92
CA ALA A 135 7.71 8.90 -0.38
C ALA A 135 6.78 8.05 -1.25
N THR A 136 7.31 6.94 -1.78
CA THR A 136 6.54 5.95 -2.53
C THR A 136 6.69 4.57 -1.90
N ARG A 137 5.81 3.64 -2.21
CA ARG A 137 6.04 2.24 -1.86
C ARG A 137 6.84 1.57 -2.98
N ARG A 138 7.85 0.78 -2.62
CA ARG A 138 8.68 0.01 -3.55
C ARG A 138 8.65 -1.48 -3.25
N GLY A 139 9.05 -2.30 -4.20
CA GLY A 139 9.18 -3.76 -4.06
C GLY A 139 7.94 -4.51 -4.55
N ALA A 140 7.66 -5.66 -3.95
CA ALA A 140 6.56 -6.54 -4.35
C ALA A 140 5.26 -6.31 -3.56
N PHE A 141 5.19 -5.33 -2.66
CA PHE A 141 3.99 -4.91 -1.90
C PHE A 141 3.31 -6.05 -1.12
N CYS A 142 4.07 -7.04 -0.65
CA CYS A 142 3.58 -8.29 -0.04
C CYS A 142 2.72 -9.15 -0.98
N ALA A 143 2.81 -8.94 -2.30
CA ALA A 143 2.12 -9.67 -3.36
C ALA A 143 3.11 -10.41 -4.27
N ASN A 144 4.18 -10.98 -3.69
CA ASN A 144 5.30 -11.59 -4.41
C ASN A 144 4.88 -12.51 -5.56
N PRO A 145 4.00 -13.52 -5.38
CA PRO A 145 3.63 -14.41 -6.47
C PRO A 145 2.94 -13.70 -7.64
N TYR A 146 2.19 -12.63 -7.35
CA TYR A 146 1.55 -11.84 -8.40
C TYR A 146 2.55 -10.97 -9.16
N VAL A 147 3.45 -10.31 -8.43
CA VAL A 147 4.50 -9.48 -9.03
C VAL A 147 5.41 -10.32 -9.92
N TRP A 148 5.86 -11.50 -9.47
CA TRP A 148 6.69 -12.39 -10.27
C TRP A 148 6.03 -12.85 -11.56
N ARG A 149 4.71 -13.08 -11.53
CA ARG A 149 3.93 -13.39 -12.74
C ARG A 149 3.85 -12.21 -13.69
N LEU A 150 3.70 -11.00 -13.18
CA LEU A 150 3.72 -9.78 -14.02
C LEU A 150 5.08 -9.56 -14.68
N TYR A 151 6.17 -10.00 -14.04
CA TYR A 151 7.51 -9.99 -14.61
C TYR A 151 7.80 -11.19 -15.52
N GLY A 152 6.90 -12.16 -15.60
CA GLY A 152 7.12 -13.39 -16.38
C GLY A 152 8.20 -14.30 -15.82
N LEU A 153 8.58 -14.16 -14.53
CA LEU A 153 9.63 -14.93 -13.90
C LEU A 153 9.17 -16.36 -13.57
N SER A 154 10.01 -17.31 -13.88
CA SER A 154 9.88 -18.72 -13.44
C SER A 154 10.23 -18.88 -11.95
N ASP A 155 9.76 -19.97 -11.33
CA ASP A 155 10.09 -20.29 -9.94
C ASP A 155 11.61 -20.45 -9.72
N GLU A 156 12.37 -20.89 -10.74
CA GLU A 156 13.82 -21.05 -10.67
C GLU A 156 14.51 -19.69 -10.61
N GLU A 157 14.10 -18.75 -11.46
CA GLU A 157 14.61 -17.37 -11.45
C GLU A 157 14.28 -16.67 -10.12
N VAL A 158 13.05 -16.83 -9.62
CA VAL A 158 12.65 -16.29 -8.31
C VAL A 158 13.51 -16.84 -7.18
N ARG A 159 13.84 -18.14 -7.20
CA ARG A 159 14.74 -18.75 -6.21
C ARG A 159 16.15 -18.17 -6.27
N GLY A 160 16.62 -17.78 -7.47
CA GLY A 160 17.90 -17.11 -7.64
C GLY A 160 17.99 -15.77 -6.89
N TYR A 161 16.86 -15.11 -6.64
CA TYR A 161 16.83 -13.86 -5.85
C TYR A 161 16.80 -14.08 -4.34
N ALA A 162 16.66 -15.31 -3.85
CA ALA A 162 16.54 -15.56 -2.40
C ALA A 162 17.80 -15.15 -1.60
N GLU A 163 18.95 -15.07 -2.25
CA GLU A 163 20.22 -14.66 -1.66
C GLU A 163 20.56 -13.18 -1.93
N CYS A 164 19.70 -12.48 -2.69
CA CYS A 164 19.88 -11.07 -3.00
C CYS A 164 19.39 -10.17 -1.86
N SER A 165 20.00 -8.99 -1.74
CA SER A 165 19.42 -7.94 -0.90
C SER A 165 18.09 -7.46 -1.49
N ASP A 166 17.21 -6.89 -0.65
CA ASP A 166 15.91 -6.35 -1.09
C ASP A 166 16.04 -5.34 -2.24
N MET A 167 17.14 -4.59 -2.29
CA MET A 167 17.41 -3.62 -3.37
C MET A 167 17.76 -4.27 -4.70
N ASN A 168 18.17 -5.52 -4.67
CA ASN A 168 18.62 -6.28 -5.84
C ASN A 168 17.55 -7.23 -6.38
N THR A 169 16.41 -7.35 -5.70
CA THR A 169 15.27 -8.10 -6.21
C THR A 169 14.44 -7.22 -7.15
N PRO A 170 13.81 -7.80 -8.18
CA PRO A 170 12.86 -7.07 -9.00
C PRO A 170 11.74 -6.47 -8.15
N GLY A 171 11.38 -5.23 -8.44
CA GLY A 171 10.35 -4.54 -7.68
C GLY A 171 9.72 -3.42 -8.48
N MET A 172 8.56 -2.96 -8.03
CA MET A 172 7.78 -1.91 -8.66
C MET A 172 7.74 -0.67 -7.78
N ILE A 173 7.38 0.46 -8.35
CA ILE A 173 7.01 1.67 -7.62
C ILE A 173 5.49 1.73 -7.55
N ARG A 174 4.97 2.05 -6.36
CA ARG A 174 3.55 2.34 -6.16
C ARG A 174 3.39 3.73 -5.57
N VAL A 175 2.66 4.57 -6.28
CA VAL A 175 2.12 5.83 -5.78
C VAL A 175 0.72 5.56 -5.24
N SER A 176 0.39 6.13 -4.10
CA SER A 176 -0.94 6.07 -3.49
C SER A 176 -1.34 7.47 -3.07
N PHE A 177 -2.50 7.92 -3.52
CA PHE A 177 -3.02 9.24 -3.19
C PHE A 177 -3.86 9.21 -1.92
N GLY A 178 -3.70 10.23 -1.09
CA GLY A 178 -4.63 10.56 -0.03
C GLY A 178 -5.56 11.68 -0.47
N ILE A 179 -6.65 11.87 0.27
CA ILE A 179 -7.65 12.93 0.00
C ILE A 179 -7.07 14.35 0.00
N TYR A 180 -5.85 14.52 0.51
CA TYR A 180 -5.13 15.79 0.64
C TYR A 180 -4.08 16.03 -0.44
N ASN A 181 -3.79 15.04 -1.29
CA ASN A 181 -2.84 15.22 -2.38
C ASN A 181 -3.41 16.13 -3.47
N THR A 182 -2.54 16.86 -4.14
CA THR A 182 -2.92 17.86 -5.14
C THR A 182 -2.38 17.52 -6.54
N GLU A 183 -2.93 18.16 -7.56
CA GLU A 183 -2.41 18.04 -8.92
C GLU A 183 -0.99 18.57 -9.07
N GLU A 184 -0.63 19.63 -8.32
CA GLU A 184 0.71 20.21 -8.32
C GLU A 184 1.75 19.23 -7.77
N GLU A 185 1.38 18.36 -6.82
CA GLU A 185 2.26 17.31 -6.32
C GLU A 185 2.49 16.23 -7.38
N VAL A 186 1.46 15.89 -8.17
CA VAL A 186 1.61 14.99 -9.32
C VAL A 186 2.52 15.63 -10.39
N ASP A 187 2.32 16.92 -10.69
CA ASP A 187 3.18 17.66 -11.62
C ASP A 187 4.63 17.68 -11.14
N TYR A 188 4.85 17.87 -9.84
CA TYR A 188 6.18 17.83 -9.26
C TYR A 188 6.83 16.46 -9.39
N LEU A 189 6.11 15.38 -9.07
CA LEU A 189 6.58 14.01 -9.25
C LEU A 189 7.00 13.77 -10.72
N LEU A 190 6.12 14.07 -11.68
CA LEU A 190 6.40 13.89 -13.11
C LEU A 190 7.60 14.71 -13.59
N LYS A 191 7.77 15.92 -13.04
CA LYS A 191 8.89 16.81 -13.36
C LYS A 191 10.24 16.27 -12.91
N VAL A 192 10.30 15.69 -11.69
CA VAL A 192 11.57 15.25 -11.10
C VAL A 192 11.92 13.80 -11.46
N LEU A 193 10.95 13.03 -11.93
CA LEU A 193 11.11 11.61 -12.22
C LEU A 193 12.23 11.31 -13.23
N PRO A 194 12.42 12.07 -14.34
CA PRO A 194 13.54 11.86 -15.26
C PRO A 194 14.92 12.03 -14.60
N ASP A 195 15.09 13.05 -13.75
CA ASP A 195 16.34 13.28 -13.04
C ASP A 195 16.58 12.19 -11.96
N ALA A 196 15.52 11.73 -11.29
CA ALA A 196 15.60 10.61 -10.35
C ALA A 196 16.04 9.31 -11.05
N ILE A 197 15.56 9.04 -12.27
CA ILE A 197 15.96 7.90 -13.10
C ILE A 197 17.44 8.01 -13.48
N GLU A 198 17.88 9.18 -13.94
CA GLU A 198 19.28 9.41 -14.30
C GLU A 198 20.22 9.23 -13.11
N LYS A 199 19.88 9.78 -11.96
CA LYS A 199 20.64 9.59 -10.71
C LYS A 199 20.67 8.13 -10.30
N ALA A 200 19.54 7.42 -10.38
CA ALA A 200 19.46 6.01 -10.06
C ALA A 200 20.39 5.15 -10.96
N LYS A 201 20.45 5.45 -12.28
CA LYS A 201 21.37 4.78 -13.22
C LYS A 201 22.85 4.99 -12.87
N ASN A 202 23.18 6.08 -12.23
CA ASN A 202 24.55 6.40 -11.82
C ASN A 202 24.96 5.83 -10.46
N THR A 203 24.07 5.14 -9.75
CA THR A 203 24.41 4.48 -8.48
C THR A 203 25.31 3.26 -8.68
N GLU A 204 26.07 2.89 -7.66
CA GLU A 204 26.89 1.68 -7.70
C GLU A 204 26.06 0.40 -7.88
N SER A 205 24.88 0.35 -7.26
CA SER A 205 23.93 -0.76 -7.39
C SER A 205 23.42 -0.95 -8.82
N ALA A 206 23.18 0.13 -9.56
CA ALA A 206 22.80 0.06 -10.97
C ALA A 206 23.95 -0.49 -11.84
N LYS A 207 25.20 -0.15 -11.51
CA LYS A 207 26.39 -0.62 -12.22
C LYS A 207 26.67 -2.11 -12.01
N MET A 208 26.12 -2.74 -10.99
CA MET A 208 26.23 -4.19 -10.73
C MET A 208 25.30 -5.07 -11.59
N GLY A 209 24.59 -4.49 -12.54
CA GLY A 209 24.00 -5.23 -13.66
C GLY A 209 22.66 -5.92 -13.37
N LEU A 210 21.84 -5.35 -12.52
CA LEU A 210 20.46 -5.82 -12.32
C LEU A 210 19.51 -5.10 -13.29
N ALA A 211 19.67 -5.40 -14.58
CA ALA A 211 18.67 -5.06 -15.56
C ALA A 211 17.40 -5.86 -15.29
N HIS A 212 16.26 -5.22 -15.44
CA HIS A 212 14.97 -5.89 -15.51
C HIS A 212 15.04 -6.98 -16.58
N PRO A 213 14.47 -8.18 -16.34
CA PRO A 213 14.15 -9.05 -17.46
C PRO A 213 13.27 -8.25 -18.42
N GLU A 214 13.58 -8.29 -19.70
CA GLU A 214 12.79 -7.65 -20.77
C GLU A 214 11.37 -8.22 -20.70
N VAL A 215 10.36 -7.35 -20.54
CA VAL A 215 8.93 -7.69 -20.59
C VAL A 215 8.46 -7.60 -22.02
#